data_1052c01437ee020585f87563954797c7
#
_entry.id   1052c01437ee020585f87563954797c7
#
_cell.length_a   1.000
_cell.length_b   1.000
_cell.length_c   1.000
_cell.angle_alpha   90.00
_cell.angle_beta   90.00
_cell.angle_gamma   90.00
#
_symmetry.space_group_name_H-M   'P 1'
#
loop_
_entity.id
_entity.type
_entity.pdbx_description
1 polymer ?
#
loop_
_entity_poly.entity_id
_entity_poly.type
_entity_poly.pdbx_seq_one_letter_code
_entity_poly.pdbx_strand_id
1 'polypeptide(L)'
;TIDAAGSFQGIYQSSVLAYGTGLLKNPADPTRFVDLQYLKSLQNLPAFAEQKVAIAPIKTGAPVSLEGDALLSRDIRFFFKPNSAELDPAAKENQDYLDTIKGFLQVSPGSIVLLRGHVDNARVAEFEQQGGQSLVRSMALKAMELSRQRAQSVRDALLARHPKLDVKRIELVGRGWEEPAGPDSDLNRRVEVQWFTLE
;
A
#
# COMPACT_ATOMS: atom_id res chain seq x y z
N THR A 1 24.94 0.00 -19.67
CA THR A 1 25.72 1.13 -19.09
C THR A 1 25.26 1.29 -17.66
N ILE A 2 26.18 1.07 -16.73
CA ILE A 2 25.95 1.51 -15.36
C ILE A 2 25.84 3.02 -15.45
N ASP A 3 24.62 3.53 -15.32
CA ASP A 3 24.39 4.97 -15.35
C ASP A 3 24.89 5.57 -14.05
N ALA A 4 26.16 5.98 -14.06
CA ALA A 4 26.78 6.63 -12.93
C ALA A 4 26.01 7.90 -12.51
N ALA A 5 25.40 8.62 -13.47
CA ALA A 5 24.62 9.79 -13.19
C ALA A 5 23.35 9.46 -12.41
N GLY A 6 22.62 8.40 -12.78
CA GLY A 6 21.44 7.93 -12.05
C GLY A 6 21.75 7.47 -10.65
N SER A 7 22.83 6.70 -10.47
CA SER A 7 23.27 6.27 -9.13
C SER A 7 23.70 7.44 -8.24
N PHE A 8 24.40 8.44 -8.78
CA PHE A 8 24.76 9.66 -8.06
C PHE A 8 23.54 10.46 -7.64
N GLN A 9 22.62 10.64 -8.58
CA GLN A 9 21.38 11.37 -8.32
C GLN A 9 20.55 10.66 -7.25
N GLY A 10 20.46 9.33 -7.29
CA GLY A 10 19.77 8.53 -6.27
C GLY A 10 20.38 8.69 -4.88
N ILE A 11 21.71 8.60 -4.76
CA ILE A 11 22.41 8.79 -3.48
C ILE A 11 22.22 10.22 -2.98
N TYR A 12 22.34 11.21 -3.86
CA TYR A 12 22.15 12.61 -3.48
C TYR A 12 20.72 12.87 -3.01
N GLN A 13 19.70 12.42 -3.73
CA GLN A 13 18.29 12.57 -3.35
C GLN A 13 17.98 11.88 -2.02
N SER A 14 18.49 10.65 -1.82
CA SER A 14 18.33 9.94 -0.55
C SER A 14 18.99 10.69 0.61
N SER A 15 20.15 11.29 0.38
CA SER A 15 20.84 12.09 1.42
C SER A 15 20.13 13.40 1.74
N VAL A 16 19.52 14.06 0.74
CA VAL A 16 18.71 15.26 0.93
C VAL A 16 17.43 14.92 1.72
N LEU A 17 16.80 13.80 1.42
CA LEU A 17 15.64 13.32 2.18
C LEU A 17 16.02 13.03 3.64
N ALA A 18 17.13 12.32 3.87
CA ALA A 18 17.63 12.04 5.22
C ALA A 18 18.02 13.30 5.98
N TYR A 19 18.54 14.33 5.29
CA TYR A 19 18.76 15.65 5.87
C TYR A 19 17.44 16.33 6.24
N GLY A 20 16.45 16.32 5.34
CA GLY A 20 15.12 16.91 5.57
C GLY A 20 14.36 16.26 6.72
N THR A 21 14.61 14.96 6.98
CA THR A 21 14.03 14.22 8.12
C THR A 21 14.85 14.32 9.41
N GLY A 22 15.96 15.03 9.39
CA GLY A 22 16.82 15.22 10.57
C GLY A 22 17.75 14.01 10.89
N LEU A 23 17.79 13.01 10.02
CA LEU A 23 18.69 11.85 10.17
C LEU A 23 20.16 12.21 9.87
N LEU A 24 20.38 13.18 9.00
CA LEU A 24 21.71 13.71 8.68
C LEU A 24 21.81 15.18 9.07
N LYS A 25 23.00 15.62 9.50
CA LYS A 25 23.28 17.04 9.79
C LYS A 25 23.50 17.86 8.51
N ASN A 26 23.97 17.24 7.45
CA ASN A 26 24.18 17.85 6.15
C ASN A 26 23.92 16.81 5.05
N PRO A 27 23.44 17.20 3.85
CA PRO A 27 23.34 16.31 2.71
C PRO A 27 24.74 15.75 2.35
N ALA A 28 24.81 14.46 2.05
CA ALA A 28 26.05 13.84 1.62
C ALA A 28 26.33 14.19 0.15
N ASP A 29 27.54 14.60 -0.15
CA ASP A 29 28.02 14.78 -1.52
C ASP A 29 28.62 13.45 -2.01
N PRO A 30 27.94 12.73 -2.95
CA PRO A 30 28.41 11.43 -3.43
C PRO A 30 29.76 11.49 -4.12
N THR A 31 30.16 12.64 -4.66
CA THR A 31 31.44 12.81 -5.35
C THR A 31 32.64 12.67 -4.41
N ARG A 32 32.43 12.80 -3.10
CA ARG A 32 33.48 12.72 -2.08
C ARG A 32 33.82 11.29 -1.65
N PHE A 33 32.94 10.31 -1.90
CA PHE A 33 33.13 8.94 -1.42
C PHE A 33 32.89 7.87 -2.48
N VAL A 34 32.49 8.26 -3.70
CA VAL A 34 32.33 7.31 -4.82
C VAL A 34 33.45 7.52 -5.84
N ASP A 35 34.34 6.54 -5.98
CA ASP A 35 35.37 6.57 -7.01
C ASP A 35 34.82 6.03 -8.34
N LEU A 36 34.72 6.90 -9.33
CA LEU A 36 34.21 6.59 -10.66
C LEU A 36 35.26 6.20 -11.67
N GLN A 37 36.54 6.19 -11.32
CA GLN A 37 37.63 5.95 -12.29
C GLN A 37 37.45 4.59 -12.97
N TYR A 38 37.12 3.57 -12.19
CA TYR A 38 36.85 2.22 -12.70
C TYR A 38 35.57 2.14 -13.56
N LEU A 39 34.51 2.84 -13.18
CA LEU A 39 33.28 2.88 -13.98
C LEU A 39 33.48 3.57 -15.33
N LYS A 40 34.25 4.66 -15.37
CA LYS A 40 34.59 5.34 -16.62
C LYS A 40 35.39 4.45 -17.56
N SER A 41 36.32 3.65 -17.04
CA SER A 41 37.08 2.67 -17.84
C SER A 41 36.18 1.56 -18.41
N LEU A 42 35.18 1.10 -17.64
CA LEU A 42 34.21 0.10 -18.07
C LEU A 42 33.24 0.62 -19.15
N GLN A 43 32.84 1.89 -19.08
CA GLN A 43 31.96 2.50 -20.08
C GLN A 43 32.56 2.50 -21.49
N ASN A 44 33.86 2.51 -21.61
CA ASN A 44 34.56 2.51 -22.89
C ASN A 44 34.79 1.08 -23.46
N LEU A 45 34.37 0.04 -22.75
CA LEU A 45 34.50 -1.34 -23.27
C LEU A 45 33.37 -1.65 -24.25
N PRO A 46 33.67 -2.23 -25.43
CA PRO A 46 32.64 -2.53 -26.46
C PRO A 46 31.50 -3.41 -25.94
N ALA A 47 31.76 -4.29 -24.99
CA ALA A 47 30.77 -5.18 -24.37
C ALA A 47 29.64 -4.42 -23.65
N PHE A 48 29.85 -3.17 -23.24
CA PHE A 48 28.87 -2.36 -22.51
C PHE A 48 28.33 -1.17 -23.32
N ALA A 49 28.89 -0.90 -24.50
CA ALA A 49 28.50 0.24 -25.33
C ALA A 49 27.05 0.18 -25.84
N GLU A 50 26.49 -1.03 -25.97
CA GLU A 50 25.11 -1.25 -26.45
C GLU A 50 24.07 -1.43 -25.34
N GLN A 51 24.49 -1.54 -24.08
CA GLN A 51 23.56 -1.70 -22.96
C GLN A 51 23.01 -0.35 -22.51
N LYS A 52 21.86 0.02 -23.06
CA LYS A 52 21.08 1.15 -22.56
C LYS A 52 20.16 0.65 -21.45
N VAL A 53 20.48 0.93 -20.20
CA VAL A 53 19.54 0.77 -19.10
C VAL A 53 18.58 1.96 -19.15
N ALA A 54 17.39 1.74 -19.64
CA ALA A 54 16.31 2.72 -19.53
C ALA A 54 15.79 2.67 -18.09
N ILE A 55 16.27 3.59 -17.25
CA ILE A 55 15.63 3.83 -15.95
C ILE A 55 14.35 4.61 -16.23
N ALA A 56 13.19 3.99 -16.00
CA ALA A 56 11.94 4.72 -16.07
C ALA A 56 12.03 5.92 -15.09
N PRO A 57 11.70 7.14 -15.53
CA PRO A 57 11.74 8.29 -14.63
C PRO A 57 10.77 8.02 -13.47
N ILE A 58 11.27 8.18 -12.25
CA ILE A 58 10.42 8.22 -11.06
C ILE A 58 9.45 9.38 -11.33
N LYS A 59 8.16 9.07 -11.41
CA LYS A 59 7.11 10.07 -11.61
C LYS A 59 7.02 10.92 -10.35
N THR A 60 7.89 11.92 -10.25
CA THR A 60 7.80 12.97 -9.24
C THR A 60 6.67 13.91 -9.65
N GLY A 61 5.52 13.84 -8.98
CA GLY A 61 4.46 14.82 -9.16
C GLY A 61 3.02 14.32 -9.24
N ALA A 62 2.78 13.01 -9.34
CA ALA A 62 1.45 12.47 -9.05
C ALA A 62 1.42 11.97 -7.60
N PRO A 63 0.30 12.11 -6.86
CA PRO A 63 0.15 11.39 -5.62
C PRO A 63 0.42 9.91 -5.93
N VAL A 64 1.43 9.33 -5.25
CA VAL A 64 1.75 7.91 -5.41
C VAL A 64 0.48 7.18 -5.04
N SER A 65 -0.17 6.57 -6.04
CA SER A 65 -1.26 5.66 -5.75
C SER A 65 -0.63 4.47 -5.05
N LEU A 66 -0.76 4.41 -3.74
CA LEU A 66 -0.28 3.31 -2.92
C LEU A 66 -0.85 1.94 -3.39
N GLU A 67 -1.86 1.96 -4.25
CA GLU A 67 -2.59 0.78 -4.71
C GLU A 67 -1.89 -0.02 -5.82
N GLY A 68 -0.87 0.55 -6.49
CA GLY A 68 -0.22 -0.10 -7.65
C GLY A 68 1.02 -0.94 -7.35
N ASP A 69 1.76 -0.64 -6.29
CA ASP A 69 3.12 -1.17 -6.06
C ASP A 69 3.29 -1.80 -4.67
N ALA A 70 2.28 -2.55 -4.21
CA ALA A 70 2.38 -3.27 -2.95
C ALA A 70 3.46 -4.37 -3.02
N LEU A 71 4.46 -4.31 -2.14
CA LEU A 71 5.49 -5.35 -2.02
C LEU A 71 4.92 -6.68 -1.55
N LEU A 72 3.85 -6.65 -0.76
CA LEU A 72 3.15 -7.82 -0.27
C LEU A 72 1.66 -7.51 -0.15
N SER A 73 0.84 -8.16 -0.98
CA SER A 73 -0.59 -8.26 -0.74
C SER A 73 -0.88 -9.61 -0.09
N ARG A 74 -1.44 -9.61 1.10
CA ARG A 74 -1.94 -10.83 1.74
C ARG A 74 -3.46 -10.79 1.81
N ASP A 75 -4.08 -11.87 1.40
CA ASP A 75 -5.50 -12.15 1.63
C ASP A 75 -5.74 -12.40 3.12
N ILE A 76 -5.66 -11.34 3.91
CA ILE A 76 -6.09 -11.35 5.30
C ILE A 76 -7.56 -10.99 5.30
N ARG A 77 -8.41 -11.90 5.73
CA ARG A 77 -9.86 -11.70 5.76
C ARG A 77 -10.33 -11.52 7.18
N PHE A 78 -10.69 -10.30 7.50
CA PHE A 78 -11.36 -10.03 8.76
C PHE A 78 -12.83 -10.44 8.69
N PHE A 79 -13.29 -11.05 9.78
CA PHE A 79 -14.68 -11.45 9.95
C PHE A 79 -15.46 -10.35 10.66
N PHE A 80 -16.64 -10.04 10.11
CA PHE A 80 -17.53 -9.02 10.61
C PHE A 80 -18.88 -9.62 10.97
N LYS A 81 -19.60 -8.98 11.89
CA LYS A 81 -21.00 -9.31 12.14
C LYS A 81 -21.82 -9.10 10.86
N PRO A 82 -22.90 -9.88 10.65
CA PRO A 82 -23.75 -9.73 9.48
C PRO A 82 -24.24 -8.28 9.30
N ASN A 83 -24.18 -7.76 8.07
CA ASN A 83 -24.60 -6.40 7.68
C ASN A 83 -23.99 -5.28 8.53
N SER A 84 -22.83 -5.48 9.11
CA SER A 84 -22.16 -4.55 10.01
C SER A 84 -20.72 -4.28 9.58
N ALA A 85 -20.17 -3.19 10.07
CA ALA A 85 -18.72 -2.92 10.06
C ALA A 85 -18.03 -3.36 11.37
N GLU A 86 -18.78 -3.90 12.34
CA GLU A 86 -18.23 -4.36 13.59
C GLU A 86 -17.53 -5.71 13.41
N LEU A 87 -16.29 -5.83 13.87
CA LEU A 87 -15.55 -7.08 13.87
C LEU A 87 -16.28 -8.14 14.71
N ASP A 88 -16.32 -9.38 14.20
CA ASP A 88 -16.91 -10.48 14.95
C ASP A 88 -15.99 -10.86 16.13
N PRO A 89 -16.45 -10.70 17.37
CA PRO A 89 -15.64 -11.02 18.54
C PRO A 89 -15.44 -12.53 18.72
N ALA A 90 -16.26 -13.36 18.08
CA ALA A 90 -16.13 -14.82 18.14
C ALA A 90 -15.04 -15.34 17.20
N ALA A 91 -14.65 -14.57 16.17
CA ALA A 91 -13.60 -14.93 15.24
C ALA A 91 -12.22 -14.65 15.83
N LYS A 92 -11.58 -15.71 16.36
CA LYS A 92 -10.22 -15.62 16.97
C LYS A 92 -9.18 -15.20 15.95
N GLU A 93 -9.36 -15.58 14.69
CA GLU A 93 -8.49 -15.25 13.56
C GLU A 93 -8.31 -13.74 13.39
N ASN A 94 -9.32 -12.94 13.74
CA ASN A 94 -9.22 -11.49 13.71
C ASN A 94 -8.05 -10.98 14.57
N GLN A 95 -7.80 -11.59 15.72
CA GLN A 95 -6.72 -11.18 16.61
C GLN A 95 -5.35 -11.55 16.04
N ASP A 96 -5.22 -12.75 15.46
CA ASP A 96 -3.99 -13.22 14.83
C ASP A 96 -3.63 -12.34 13.63
N TYR A 97 -4.64 -11.89 12.89
CA TYR A 97 -4.46 -10.96 11.76
C TYR A 97 -3.99 -9.58 12.22
N LEU A 98 -4.53 -9.06 13.32
CA LEU A 98 -4.05 -7.79 13.90
C LEU A 98 -2.58 -7.89 14.35
N ASP A 99 -2.20 -9.00 14.97
CA ASP A 99 -0.80 -9.24 15.37
C ASP A 99 0.12 -9.40 14.14
N THR A 100 -0.38 -10.00 13.06
CA THR A 100 0.34 -10.12 11.79
C THR A 100 0.61 -8.74 11.17
N ILE A 101 -0.41 -7.86 11.11
CA ILE A 101 -0.26 -6.48 10.60
C ILE A 101 0.77 -5.70 11.44
N LYS A 102 0.71 -5.81 12.76
CA LYS A 102 1.73 -5.23 13.64
C LYS A 102 3.12 -5.73 13.26
N GLY A 103 3.27 -7.04 13.00
CA GLY A 103 4.52 -7.65 12.56
C GLY A 103 5.08 -6.97 11.30
N PHE A 104 4.26 -6.72 10.28
CA PHE A 104 4.68 -6.00 9.06
C PHE A 104 5.20 -4.59 9.38
N LEU A 105 4.49 -3.85 10.21
CA LEU A 105 4.88 -2.50 10.60
C LEU A 105 6.15 -2.47 11.46
N GLN A 106 6.51 -3.56 12.13
CA GLN A 106 7.73 -3.66 12.93
C GLN A 106 8.96 -4.02 12.12
N VAL A 107 8.81 -4.79 11.03
CA VAL A 107 9.93 -5.22 10.17
C VAL A 107 10.62 -4.04 9.50
N SER A 108 9.84 -3.02 9.08
CA SER A 108 10.40 -1.81 8.48
C SER A 108 9.80 -0.57 9.14
N PRO A 109 10.61 0.27 9.81
CA PRO A 109 10.12 1.49 10.46
C PRO A 109 9.46 2.50 9.51
N GLY A 110 9.84 2.51 8.23
CA GLY A 110 9.26 3.37 7.19
C GLY A 110 8.06 2.77 6.46
N SER A 111 7.65 1.54 6.78
CA SER A 111 6.56 0.89 6.06
C SER A 111 5.18 1.45 6.40
N ILE A 112 4.29 1.35 5.42
CA ILE A 112 2.88 1.74 5.52
C ILE A 112 2.01 0.52 5.21
N VAL A 113 0.89 0.41 5.88
CA VAL A 113 -0.16 -0.57 5.60
C VAL A 113 -1.38 0.14 5.06
N LEU A 114 -1.88 -0.32 3.92
CA LEU A 114 -3.17 0.10 3.35
C LEU A 114 -4.21 -0.98 3.62
N LEU A 115 -5.29 -0.61 4.30
CA LEU A 115 -6.45 -1.46 4.55
C LEU A 115 -7.52 -1.15 3.49
N ARG A 116 -7.81 -2.12 2.61
CA ARG A 116 -8.79 -1.99 1.53
C ARG A 116 -10.05 -2.77 1.90
N GLY A 117 -11.12 -2.05 2.20
CA GLY A 117 -12.41 -2.67 2.51
C GLY A 117 -13.22 -2.99 1.26
N HIS A 118 -13.88 -4.14 1.25
CA HIS A 118 -14.75 -4.60 0.18
C HIS A 118 -16.10 -5.04 0.71
N VAL A 119 -17.10 -5.00 -0.16
CA VAL A 119 -18.47 -5.45 0.09
C VAL A 119 -18.89 -6.37 -1.05
N ASP A 120 -19.78 -7.29 -0.75
CA ASP A 120 -20.37 -8.22 -1.70
C ASP A 120 -21.23 -7.50 -2.75
N ASN A 121 -21.18 -8.00 -3.98
CA ASN A 121 -21.92 -7.50 -5.13
C ASN A 121 -23.16 -8.34 -5.51
N ALA A 122 -23.49 -9.38 -4.73
CA ALA A 122 -24.55 -10.35 -5.07
C ALA A 122 -25.93 -9.70 -5.33
N ARG A 123 -26.22 -8.55 -4.71
CA ARG A 123 -27.51 -7.89 -4.83
C ARG A 123 -27.57 -6.79 -5.89
N VAL A 124 -26.54 -6.54 -6.66
CA VAL A 124 -26.49 -5.45 -7.66
C VAL A 124 -27.58 -5.64 -8.72
N ALA A 125 -27.75 -6.86 -9.23
CA ALA A 125 -28.79 -7.17 -10.23
C ALA A 125 -30.21 -6.98 -9.66
N GLU A 126 -30.43 -7.28 -8.37
CA GLU A 126 -31.70 -7.02 -7.68
C GLU A 126 -32.00 -5.53 -7.60
N PHE A 127 -31.01 -4.71 -7.23
CA PHE A 127 -31.14 -3.25 -7.17
C PHE A 127 -31.47 -2.66 -8.55
N GLU A 128 -30.84 -3.20 -9.61
CA GLU A 128 -31.11 -2.74 -10.97
C GLU A 128 -32.57 -3.05 -11.39
N GLN A 129 -33.09 -4.21 -11.05
CA GLN A 129 -34.49 -4.59 -11.31
C GLN A 129 -35.49 -3.75 -10.51
N GLN A 130 -35.18 -3.39 -9.27
CA GLN A 130 -36.09 -2.67 -8.38
C GLN A 130 -36.14 -1.16 -8.68
N GLY A 131 -35.06 -0.54 -9.07
CA GLY A 131 -34.98 0.91 -9.21
C GLY A 131 -34.02 1.42 -10.28
N GLY A 132 -33.57 0.55 -11.16
CA GLY A 132 -32.67 0.86 -12.27
C GLY A 132 -31.32 1.41 -11.81
N GLN A 133 -30.63 2.07 -12.74
CA GLN A 133 -29.28 2.63 -12.49
C GLN A 133 -29.24 3.68 -11.37
N SER A 134 -30.34 4.36 -11.09
CA SER A 134 -30.40 5.34 -10.01
C SER A 134 -30.28 4.67 -8.63
N LEU A 135 -30.98 3.56 -8.43
CA LEU A 135 -30.88 2.79 -7.19
C LEU A 135 -29.50 2.15 -7.06
N VAL A 136 -28.97 1.58 -8.15
CA VAL A 136 -27.61 0.98 -8.16
C VAL A 136 -26.58 2.00 -7.71
N ARG A 137 -26.60 3.25 -8.24
CA ARG A 137 -25.65 4.31 -7.84
C ARG A 137 -25.81 4.68 -6.37
N SER A 138 -27.05 4.80 -5.87
CA SER A 138 -27.30 5.11 -4.46
C SER A 138 -26.77 4.01 -3.53
N MET A 139 -26.96 2.74 -3.92
CA MET A 139 -26.47 1.60 -3.15
C MET A 139 -24.94 1.43 -3.26
N ALA A 140 -24.35 1.81 -4.41
CA ALA A 140 -22.89 1.85 -4.56
C ALA A 140 -22.23 2.79 -3.55
N LEU A 141 -22.79 4.00 -3.35
CA LEU A 141 -22.30 4.92 -2.34
C LEU A 141 -22.39 4.34 -0.93
N LYS A 142 -23.48 3.64 -0.60
CA LYS A 142 -23.61 2.96 0.69
C LYS A 142 -22.62 1.81 0.86
N ALA A 143 -22.35 1.07 -0.22
CA ALA A 143 -21.34 0.00 -0.23
C ALA A 143 -19.92 0.56 -0.04
N MET A 144 -19.60 1.68 -0.69
CA MET A 144 -18.32 2.40 -0.49
C MET A 144 -18.17 2.81 0.98
N GLU A 145 -19.20 3.40 1.57
CA GLU A 145 -19.15 3.83 2.97
C GLU A 145 -19.04 2.63 3.93
N LEU A 146 -19.81 1.55 3.73
CA LEU A 146 -19.71 0.35 4.56
C LEU A 146 -18.31 -0.29 4.46
N SER A 147 -17.77 -0.37 3.26
CA SER A 147 -16.42 -0.93 3.05
C SER A 147 -15.34 -0.09 3.73
N ARG A 148 -15.47 1.24 3.70
CA ARG A 148 -14.59 2.17 4.40
C ARG A 148 -14.71 2.00 5.92
N GLN A 149 -15.93 1.89 6.45
CA GLN A 149 -16.17 1.66 7.88
C GLN A 149 -15.59 0.33 8.35
N ARG A 150 -15.60 -0.73 7.54
CA ARG A 150 -14.93 -2.00 7.85
C ARG A 150 -13.42 -1.85 7.98
N ALA A 151 -12.80 -1.17 7.02
CA ALA A 151 -11.37 -0.86 7.09
C ALA A 151 -11.04 0.01 8.33
N GLN A 152 -11.91 0.96 8.65
CA GLN A 152 -11.81 1.78 9.87
C GLN A 152 -11.85 0.93 11.14
N SER A 153 -12.79 -0.02 11.24
CA SER A 153 -12.91 -0.90 12.42
C SER A 153 -11.69 -1.78 12.62
N VAL A 154 -11.07 -2.25 11.53
CA VAL A 154 -9.80 -2.98 11.60
C VAL A 154 -8.69 -2.08 12.14
N ARG A 155 -8.55 -0.84 11.62
CA ARG A 155 -7.57 0.12 12.12
C ARG A 155 -7.76 0.41 13.61
N ASP A 156 -9.00 0.67 14.02
CA ASP A 156 -9.31 1.03 15.40
C ASP A 156 -9.01 -0.15 16.34
N ALA A 157 -9.36 -1.38 15.95
CA ALA A 157 -9.01 -2.58 16.69
C ALA A 157 -7.49 -2.80 16.77
N LEU A 158 -6.76 -2.53 15.68
CA LEU A 158 -5.30 -2.62 15.65
C LEU A 158 -4.65 -1.62 16.61
N LEU A 159 -5.12 -0.37 16.62
CA LEU A 159 -4.61 0.67 17.52
C LEU A 159 -5.00 0.42 18.98
N ALA A 160 -6.20 -0.09 19.23
CA ALA A 160 -6.63 -0.48 20.58
C ALA A 160 -5.76 -1.60 21.16
N ARG A 161 -5.41 -2.59 20.32
CA ARG A 161 -4.55 -3.72 20.71
C ARG A 161 -3.07 -3.33 20.81
N HIS A 162 -2.62 -2.40 19.97
CA HIS A 162 -1.23 -1.97 19.86
C HIS A 162 -1.11 -0.42 19.91
N PRO A 163 -1.29 0.20 21.09
CA PRO A 163 -1.37 1.67 21.23
C PRO A 163 -0.09 2.44 20.85
N LYS A 164 1.03 1.72 20.68
CA LYS A 164 2.32 2.32 20.29
C LYS A 164 2.51 2.43 18.78
N LEU A 165 1.58 1.91 17.98
CA LEU A 165 1.62 2.03 16.52
C LEU A 165 1.28 3.46 16.10
N ASP A 166 2.05 3.98 15.14
CA ASP A 166 1.74 5.28 14.55
C ASP A 166 0.56 5.16 13.57
N VAL A 167 -0.53 5.85 13.89
CA VAL A 167 -1.74 5.87 13.06
C VAL A 167 -1.49 6.35 11.64
N LYS A 168 -0.48 7.20 11.43
CA LYS A 168 -0.08 7.72 10.11
C LYS A 168 0.47 6.66 9.17
N ARG A 169 0.84 5.52 9.72
CA ARG A 169 1.34 4.37 8.96
C ARG A 169 0.24 3.38 8.56
N ILE A 170 -1.02 3.71 8.85
CA ILE A 170 -2.17 2.86 8.56
C ILE A 170 -3.17 3.67 7.75
N GLU A 171 -3.11 3.49 6.43
CA GLU A 171 -4.03 4.08 5.48
C GLU A 171 -5.25 3.19 5.28
N LEU A 172 -6.37 3.78 4.84
CA LEU A 172 -7.57 3.01 4.56
C LEU A 172 -8.34 3.55 3.37
N VAL A 173 -8.93 2.63 2.62
CA VAL A 173 -9.79 2.91 1.48
C VAL A 173 -10.98 1.97 1.45
N GLY A 174 -12.15 2.48 1.10
CA GLY A 174 -13.33 1.68 0.77
C GLY A 174 -13.41 1.48 -0.73
N ARG A 175 -13.61 0.25 -1.18
CA ARG A 175 -13.78 -0.12 -2.60
C ARG A 175 -15.20 -0.55 -2.94
N GLY A 176 -16.09 -0.55 -1.96
CA GLY A 176 -17.45 -1.01 -2.19
C GLY A 176 -17.45 -2.42 -2.76
N TRP A 177 -18.19 -2.62 -3.83
CA TRP A 177 -18.30 -3.89 -4.56
C TRP A 177 -17.60 -3.90 -5.94
N GLU A 178 -16.75 -2.91 -6.23
CA GLU A 178 -16.14 -2.73 -7.55
C GLU A 178 -15.12 -3.81 -7.90
N GLU A 179 -14.50 -4.42 -6.89
CA GLU A 179 -13.43 -5.39 -7.03
C GLU A 179 -13.78 -6.72 -6.35
N PRO A 180 -14.66 -7.54 -6.97
CA PRO A 180 -14.99 -8.84 -6.42
C PRO A 180 -13.80 -9.80 -6.52
N ALA A 181 -13.53 -10.56 -5.45
CA ALA A 181 -12.50 -11.60 -5.44
C ALA A 181 -12.96 -12.91 -6.11
N GLY A 182 -14.26 -13.08 -6.28
CA GLY A 182 -14.83 -14.26 -6.88
C GLY A 182 -16.36 -14.29 -6.82
N PRO A 183 -16.99 -15.39 -7.24
CA PRO A 183 -18.45 -15.52 -7.24
C PRO A 183 -19.04 -15.71 -5.83
N ASP A 184 -18.21 -16.09 -4.86
CA ASP A 184 -18.65 -16.33 -3.50
C ASP A 184 -18.76 -15.01 -2.74
N SER A 185 -19.94 -14.77 -2.18
CA SER A 185 -20.28 -13.60 -1.36
C SER A 185 -19.36 -13.43 -0.15
N ASP A 186 -18.95 -14.54 0.48
CA ASP A 186 -18.05 -14.49 1.65
C ASP A 186 -16.63 -14.06 1.28
N LEU A 187 -16.18 -14.39 0.06
CA LEU A 187 -14.89 -13.91 -0.45
C LEU A 187 -14.89 -12.40 -0.68
N ASN A 188 -16.05 -11.85 -1.04
CA ASN A 188 -16.18 -10.43 -1.37
C ASN A 188 -16.36 -9.54 -0.13
N ARG A 189 -16.77 -10.11 1.00
CA ARG A 189 -16.88 -9.40 2.29
C ARG A 189 -15.57 -9.45 3.06
N ARG A 190 -14.59 -8.66 2.66
CA ARG A 190 -13.23 -8.71 3.18
C ARG A 190 -12.63 -7.33 3.44
N VAL A 191 -11.58 -7.30 4.23
CA VAL A 191 -10.59 -6.22 4.26
C VAL A 191 -9.25 -6.83 3.86
N GLU A 192 -8.69 -6.36 2.76
CA GLU A 192 -7.37 -6.71 2.29
C GLU A 192 -6.31 -5.88 2.98
N VAL A 193 -5.14 -6.47 3.18
CA VAL A 193 -3.99 -5.80 3.78
C VAL A 193 -2.87 -5.73 2.75
N GLN A 194 -2.54 -4.52 2.34
CA GLN A 194 -1.40 -4.25 1.48
C GLN A 194 -0.29 -3.58 2.28
N TRP A 195 0.91 -4.09 2.16
CA TRP A 195 2.07 -3.58 2.87
C TRP A 195 3.07 -2.97 1.88
N PHE A 196 3.52 -1.76 2.20
CA PHE A 196 4.46 -0.99 1.41
C PHE A 196 5.67 -0.66 2.25
N THR A 197 6.87 -0.89 1.72
CA THR A 197 8.10 -0.34 2.29
C THR A 197 8.49 0.89 1.47
N LEU A 198 8.76 1.99 2.15
CA LEU A 198 9.37 3.16 1.54
C LEU A 198 10.89 2.93 1.58
N GLU A 199 11.43 2.24 0.60
CA GLU A 199 12.87 2.16 0.34
C GLU A 199 13.29 3.20 -0.69
#